data_2f613477e7f74459240276053dc6e6fd
#
_entry.id   2f613477e7f74459240276053dc6e6fd
#
_cell.length_a   1.000
_cell.length_b   1.000
_cell.length_c   1.000
_cell.angle_alpha   90.00
_cell.angle_beta   90.00
_cell.angle_gamma   90.00
#
_symmetry.space_group_name_H-M   'P 1'
#
loop_
_entity.id
_entity.type
_entity.pdbx_description
1 polymer ?
#
loop_
_entity_poly.entity_id
_entity_poly.type
_entity_poly.pdbx_seq_one_letter_code
_entity_poly.pdbx_strand_id
1 'polypeptide(L)'
;ELIMSVHKTTHTVPSVGYLIWERRNKLKPEFQGLSGEEIRDIRLSGQEVSAEVRAPMLAFTGDTSPPGLHNHPDFLRAKILITEMTFVAPEHRKDKIHKHGHMHLDDFVARQDAFENELIIAAHYSVRYNRKQIVRMVERKLPGLLDNRLKLWI
;
A
#
# COMPACT_ATOMS: atom_id res chain seq x y z
N GLU A 1 -5.00 -14.10 -12.68
CA GLU A 1 -4.99 -12.93 -13.55
C GLU A 1 -4.64 -11.68 -12.74
N LEU A 2 -3.88 -10.74 -13.33
CA LEU A 2 -3.59 -9.44 -12.73
C LEU A 2 -4.48 -8.38 -13.37
N ILE A 3 -5.07 -7.53 -12.53
CA ILE A 3 -5.83 -6.36 -12.95
C ILE A 3 -5.28 -5.12 -12.25
N MET A 4 -5.40 -3.97 -12.89
CA MET A 4 -4.94 -2.70 -12.34
C MET A 4 -6.11 -1.74 -12.19
N SER A 5 -6.15 -1.04 -11.06
CA SER A 5 -7.04 0.09 -10.82
C SER A 5 -6.26 1.37 -10.58
N VAL A 6 -6.86 2.50 -10.95
CA VAL A 6 -6.27 3.84 -10.79
C VAL A 6 -7.07 4.58 -9.73
N HIS A 7 -6.37 5.23 -8.81
CA HIS A 7 -6.95 5.93 -7.67
C HIS A 7 -6.44 7.37 -7.62
N LYS A 8 -7.34 8.31 -7.40
CA LYS A 8 -6.93 9.70 -7.19
C LYS A 8 -6.21 9.84 -5.87
N THR A 9 -5.02 10.43 -5.88
CA THR A 9 -4.26 10.77 -4.68
C THR A 9 -4.34 12.26 -4.37
N THR A 10 -3.72 12.71 -3.29
CA THR A 10 -3.86 14.09 -2.80
C THR A 10 -2.56 14.84 -2.99
N HIS A 11 -2.50 15.65 -4.03
CA HIS A 11 -1.36 16.51 -4.36
C HIS A 11 -1.85 17.87 -4.85
N THR A 12 -0.96 18.86 -4.98
CA THR A 12 -1.28 20.22 -5.48
C THR A 12 -1.66 20.23 -6.96
N VAL A 13 -1.18 19.28 -7.73
CA VAL A 13 -1.60 19.01 -9.10
C VAL A 13 -2.32 17.66 -9.17
N PRO A 14 -3.13 17.39 -10.22
CA PRO A 14 -3.77 16.09 -10.37
C PRO A 14 -2.74 14.96 -10.29
N SER A 15 -2.93 14.07 -9.33
CA SER A 15 -2.05 12.94 -9.07
C SER A 15 -2.87 11.66 -8.92
N VAL A 16 -2.30 10.54 -9.35
CA VAL A 16 -2.92 9.23 -9.26
C VAL A 16 -1.96 8.19 -8.70
N GLY A 17 -2.50 7.25 -7.97
CA GLY A 17 -1.85 6.03 -7.56
C GLY A 17 -2.42 4.83 -8.33
N TYR A 18 -1.69 3.74 -8.29
CA TYR A 18 -2.05 2.51 -8.96
C TYR A 18 -2.11 1.37 -7.97
N LEU A 19 -3.07 0.47 -8.17
CA LEU A 19 -3.21 -0.73 -7.37
C LEU A 19 -3.35 -1.93 -8.28
N ILE A 20 -2.44 -2.89 -8.14
CA ILE A 20 -2.46 -4.15 -8.86
C ILE A 20 -3.06 -5.21 -7.97
N TRP A 21 -4.08 -5.89 -8.49
CA TRP A 21 -4.81 -6.94 -7.83
C TRP A 21 -4.50 -8.29 -8.47
N GLU A 22 -4.41 -9.31 -7.65
CA GLU A 22 -4.53 -10.67 -8.11
C GLU A 22 -6.00 -11.08 -8.06
N ARG A 23 -6.56 -11.44 -9.21
CA ARG A 23 -7.91 -11.95 -9.35
C ARG A 23 -7.89 -13.46 -9.49
N ARG A 24 -8.61 -14.14 -8.61
CA ARG A 24 -8.76 -15.59 -8.61
C ARG A 24 -10.21 -15.98 -8.40
N ASN A 25 -10.63 -17.12 -8.93
CA ASN A 25 -11.87 -17.76 -8.53
C ASN A 25 -11.58 -18.75 -7.40
N LYS A 26 -12.29 -18.61 -6.29
CA LYS A 26 -12.23 -19.53 -5.15
C LYS A 26 -13.59 -20.21 -4.96
N LEU A 27 -13.55 -21.46 -4.52
CA LEU A 27 -14.75 -22.18 -4.13
C LEU A 27 -15.48 -21.39 -3.04
N LYS A 28 -16.80 -21.23 -3.19
CA LYS A 28 -17.62 -20.54 -2.20
C LYS A 28 -17.62 -21.29 -0.86
N PRO A 29 -17.73 -20.59 0.29
CA PRO A 29 -17.65 -21.24 1.60
C PRO A 29 -18.64 -22.37 1.80
N GLU A 30 -19.85 -22.26 1.27
CA GLU A 30 -20.92 -23.26 1.38
C GLU A 30 -20.59 -24.60 0.68
N PHE A 31 -19.62 -24.63 -0.21
CA PHE A 31 -19.16 -25.84 -0.90
C PHE A 31 -17.83 -26.37 -0.37
N GLN A 32 -17.25 -25.70 0.62
CA GLN A 32 -16.02 -26.16 1.24
C GLN A 32 -16.30 -27.43 2.06
N GLY A 33 -15.51 -28.48 1.79
CA GLY A 33 -15.68 -29.80 2.43
C GLY A 33 -16.43 -30.81 1.59
N LEU A 34 -17.03 -30.40 0.46
CA LEU A 34 -17.59 -31.34 -0.51
C LEU A 34 -16.47 -32.02 -1.32
N SER A 35 -16.74 -33.23 -1.77
CA SER A 35 -15.86 -33.96 -2.69
C SER A 35 -15.83 -33.31 -4.07
N GLY A 36 -14.78 -33.59 -4.85
CA GLY A 36 -14.69 -33.07 -6.22
C GLY A 36 -15.84 -33.56 -7.12
N GLU A 37 -16.43 -34.72 -6.87
CA GLU A 37 -17.58 -35.27 -7.62
C GLU A 37 -18.86 -34.47 -7.29
N GLU A 38 -19.13 -34.21 -6.03
CA GLU A 38 -20.27 -33.38 -5.60
C GLU A 38 -20.20 -31.97 -6.17
N ILE A 39 -19.01 -31.33 -6.11
CA ILE A 39 -18.79 -30.00 -6.69
C ILE A 39 -19.01 -30.00 -8.20
N ARG A 40 -18.56 -31.05 -8.90
CA ARG A 40 -18.80 -31.23 -10.35
C ARG A 40 -20.28 -31.30 -10.65
N ASP A 41 -21.02 -32.13 -9.92
CA ASP A 41 -22.44 -32.35 -10.15
C ASP A 41 -23.27 -31.11 -9.89
N ILE A 42 -22.93 -30.35 -8.82
CA ILE A 42 -23.53 -29.03 -8.55
C ILE A 42 -23.25 -28.07 -9.72
N ARG A 43 -22.01 -28.05 -10.24
CA ARG A 43 -21.67 -27.19 -11.40
C ARG A 43 -22.44 -27.60 -12.66
N LEU A 44 -22.61 -28.89 -12.89
CA LEU A 44 -23.37 -29.41 -14.03
C LEU A 44 -24.87 -29.09 -13.93
N SER A 45 -25.40 -28.94 -12.70
CA SER A 45 -26.77 -28.46 -12.49
C SER A 45 -26.98 -26.98 -12.82
N GLY A 46 -25.91 -26.25 -13.20
CA GLY A 46 -25.95 -24.83 -13.53
C GLY A 46 -25.71 -23.89 -12.34
N GLN A 47 -25.39 -24.43 -11.16
CA GLN A 47 -25.11 -23.62 -10.00
C GLN A 47 -23.64 -23.16 -9.99
N GLU A 48 -23.42 -21.87 -9.74
CA GLU A 48 -22.08 -21.30 -9.66
C GLU A 48 -21.43 -21.62 -8.31
N VAL A 49 -20.43 -22.50 -8.32
CA VAL A 49 -19.74 -22.99 -7.13
C VAL A 49 -18.54 -22.17 -6.70
N SER A 50 -18.10 -21.21 -7.53
CA SER A 50 -16.95 -20.35 -7.24
C SER A 50 -17.35 -18.88 -7.26
N ALA A 51 -16.60 -18.06 -6.53
CA ALA A 51 -16.73 -16.59 -6.54
C ALA A 51 -15.39 -15.95 -6.86
N GLU A 52 -15.44 -14.81 -7.54
CA GLU A 52 -14.27 -13.98 -7.76
C GLU A 52 -13.77 -13.40 -6.43
N VAL A 53 -12.48 -13.53 -6.18
CA VAL A 53 -11.78 -12.92 -5.05
C VAL A 53 -10.62 -12.09 -5.58
N ARG A 54 -10.46 -10.89 -5.05
CA ARG A 54 -9.36 -9.99 -5.36
C ARG A 54 -8.48 -9.80 -4.14
N ALA A 55 -7.16 -9.88 -4.33
CA ALA A 55 -6.17 -9.58 -3.32
C ALA A 55 -5.26 -8.45 -3.81
N PRO A 56 -5.05 -7.38 -3.03
CA PRO A 56 -4.17 -6.29 -3.43
C PRO A 56 -2.71 -6.76 -3.33
N MET A 57 -1.98 -6.68 -4.45
CA MET A 57 -0.62 -7.19 -4.56
C MET A 57 0.43 -6.11 -4.49
N LEU A 58 0.24 -5.03 -5.27
CA LEU A 58 1.17 -3.92 -5.30
C LEU A 58 0.39 -2.61 -5.38
N ALA A 59 0.73 -1.69 -4.49
CA ALA A 59 0.26 -0.32 -4.51
C ALA A 59 1.42 0.64 -4.82
N PHE A 60 1.16 1.64 -5.66
CA PHE A 60 2.06 2.75 -5.92
C PHE A 60 1.27 4.05 -5.75
N THR A 61 1.68 4.90 -4.81
CA THR A 61 0.90 6.10 -4.47
C THR A 61 1.14 7.28 -5.41
N GLY A 62 2.28 7.32 -6.10
CA GLY A 62 2.78 8.57 -6.67
C GLY A 62 3.05 9.59 -5.57
N ASP A 63 3.16 10.86 -5.95
CA ASP A 63 3.30 11.97 -5.00
C ASP A 63 1.96 12.24 -4.33
N THR A 64 1.95 12.28 -2.99
CA THR A 64 0.72 12.42 -2.23
C THR A 64 0.96 12.90 -0.80
N SER A 65 0.02 13.65 -0.28
CA SER A 65 -0.10 13.91 1.16
C SER A 65 -0.83 12.75 1.87
N PRO A 66 -0.82 12.69 3.21
CA PRO A 66 -1.39 11.59 3.98
C PRO A 66 -2.80 11.14 3.59
N PRO A 67 -3.78 12.03 3.27
CA PRO A 67 -5.11 11.59 2.87
C PRO A 67 -5.12 10.72 1.61
N GLY A 68 -4.24 10.96 0.64
CA GLY A 68 -4.19 10.19 -0.59
C GLY A 68 -3.70 8.74 -0.40
N LEU A 69 -2.98 8.48 0.68
CA LEU A 69 -2.65 7.11 1.11
C LEU A 69 -3.76 6.52 2.00
N HIS A 70 -4.21 7.29 3.00
CA HIS A 70 -5.08 6.78 4.05
C HIS A 70 -6.54 6.62 3.64
N ASN A 71 -7.00 7.34 2.61
CA ASN A 71 -8.36 7.18 2.07
C ASN A 71 -8.49 5.94 1.16
N HIS A 72 -7.40 5.23 0.93
CA HIS A 72 -7.36 4.00 0.13
C HIS A 72 -6.83 2.84 0.97
N PRO A 73 -7.66 2.20 1.81
CA PRO A 73 -7.22 1.14 2.73
C PRO A 73 -6.54 -0.04 2.02
N ASP A 74 -6.87 -0.31 0.77
CA ASP A 74 -6.22 -1.37 0.00
C ASP A 74 -4.75 -1.06 -0.35
N PHE A 75 -4.33 0.22 -0.31
CA PHE A 75 -2.91 0.55 -0.42
C PHE A 75 -2.13 0.06 0.81
N LEU A 76 -2.73 0.16 1.99
CA LEU A 76 -2.14 -0.30 3.25
C LEU A 76 -2.16 -1.82 3.40
N ARG A 77 -3.01 -2.52 2.64
CA ARG A 77 -3.17 -3.99 2.64
C ARG A 77 -2.45 -4.68 1.50
N ALA A 78 -2.02 -3.94 0.47
CA ALA A 78 -1.25 -4.51 -0.62
C ALA A 78 0.01 -5.19 -0.08
N LYS A 79 0.41 -6.32 -0.65
CA LYS A 79 1.63 -7.00 -0.21
C LYS A 79 2.84 -6.08 -0.31
N ILE A 80 2.94 -5.32 -1.40
CA ILE A 80 4.01 -4.35 -1.62
C ILE A 80 3.37 -2.96 -1.74
N LEU A 81 3.88 -2.02 -0.94
CA LEU A 81 3.56 -0.61 -1.04
C LEU A 81 4.80 0.17 -1.48
N ILE A 82 4.71 0.89 -2.58
CA ILE A 82 5.71 1.88 -3.01
C ILE A 82 5.08 3.25 -2.80
N THR A 83 5.71 4.08 -1.97
CA THR A 83 5.16 5.38 -1.57
C THR A 83 6.25 6.42 -1.38
N GLU A 84 5.88 7.69 -1.46
CA GLU A 84 6.79 8.77 -1.14
C GLU A 84 7.06 8.88 0.37
N MET A 85 8.23 9.39 0.73
CA MET A 85 8.59 9.93 2.03
C MET A 85 9.49 11.15 1.81
N THR A 86 8.91 12.21 1.27
CA THR A 86 9.68 13.35 0.77
C THR A 86 10.46 14.05 1.87
N PHE A 87 9.89 14.20 3.06
CA PHE A 87 10.50 14.94 4.16
C PHE A 87 10.74 14.05 5.39
N VAL A 88 11.96 14.12 5.93
CA VAL A 88 12.36 13.31 7.10
C VAL A 88 12.87 14.14 8.28
N ALA A 89 13.23 15.41 8.07
CA ALA A 89 13.83 16.25 9.09
C ALA A 89 12.75 16.93 9.96
N PRO A 90 12.96 16.98 11.29
CA PRO A 90 11.96 17.44 12.25
C PRO A 90 11.65 18.95 12.18
N GLU A 91 12.56 19.75 11.59
CA GLU A 91 12.41 21.21 11.46
C GLU A 91 11.39 21.63 10.41
N HIS A 92 10.93 20.70 9.57
CA HIS A 92 9.96 21.04 8.53
C HIS A 92 8.52 21.09 9.09
N ARG A 93 7.82 22.15 8.74
CA ARG A 93 6.42 22.32 9.12
C ARG A 93 5.51 21.38 8.32
N LYS A 94 4.88 20.44 8.99
CA LYS A 94 3.99 19.45 8.37
C LYS A 94 2.81 20.07 7.64
N ASP A 95 2.21 21.13 8.20
CA ASP A 95 1.10 21.85 7.57
C ASP A 95 1.47 22.38 6.17
N LYS A 96 2.70 22.88 6.01
CA LYS A 96 3.20 23.29 4.70
C LYS A 96 3.48 22.10 3.79
N ILE A 97 4.10 21.04 4.31
CA ILE A 97 4.40 19.82 3.56
C ILE A 97 3.12 19.23 2.99
N HIS A 98 2.09 19.05 3.83
CA HIS A 98 0.80 18.51 3.42
C HIS A 98 0.07 19.43 2.43
N LYS A 99 0.16 20.75 2.62
CA LYS A 99 -0.38 21.73 1.67
C LYS A 99 0.27 21.62 0.28
N HIS A 100 1.55 21.26 0.22
CA HIS A 100 2.27 21.01 -1.04
C HIS A 100 2.09 19.59 -1.58
N GLY A 101 1.27 18.77 -0.94
CA GLY A 101 0.90 17.47 -1.44
C GLY A 101 1.88 16.34 -1.14
N HIS A 102 2.75 16.51 -0.14
CA HIS A 102 3.77 15.53 0.20
C HIS A 102 3.61 14.96 1.61
N MET A 103 4.38 13.89 1.91
CA MET A 103 4.41 13.23 3.21
C MET A 103 5.70 13.54 3.98
N HIS A 104 5.58 13.45 5.29
CA HIS A 104 6.67 13.52 6.24
C HIS A 104 6.86 12.18 6.96
N LEU A 105 8.08 11.86 7.38
CA LEU A 105 8.40 10.67 8.18
C LEU A 105 7.45 10.48 9.38
N ASP A 106 7.08 11.57 10.06
CA ASP A 106 6.17 11.51 11.19
C ASP A 106 4.75 11.04 10.83
N ASP A 107 4.34 11.12 9.57
CA ASP A 107 3.05 10.58 9.10
C ASP A 107 3.08 9.04 9.11
N PHE A 108 4.25 8.46 8.81
CA PHE A 108 4.48 7.02 8.95
C PHE A 108 4.52 6.59 10.41
N VAL A 109 5.23 7.35 11.27
CA VAL A 109 5.29 7.07 12.71
C VAL A 109 3.90 7.11 13.34
N ALA A 110 3.10 8.13 13.00
CA ALA A 110 1.77 8.30 13.56
C ALA A 110 0.78 7.19 13.18
N ARG A 111 1.08 6.42 12.14
CA ARG A 111 0.19 5.37 11.60
C ARG A 111 0.90 4.05 11.33
N GLN A 112 2.01 3.80 11.98
CA GLN A 112 2.82 2.60 11.76
C GLN A 112 2.01 1.30 11.89
N ASP A 113 1.01 1.28 12.79
CA ASP A 113 0.16 0.10 13.03
C ASP A 113 -0.89 -0.14 11.93
N ALA A 114 -1.09 0.84 11.03
CA ALA A 114 -2.03 0.70 9.92
C ALA A 114 -1.43 0.01 8.70
N PHE A 115 -0.10 -0.12 8.63
CA PHE A 115 0.58 -0.76 7.51
C PHE A 115 0.56 -2.29 7.67
N GLU A 116 -0.29 -2.95 6.90
CA GLU A 116 -0.39 -4.42 6.83
C GLU A 116 0.54 -5.01 5.74
N ASN A 117 1.27 -4.16 5.01
CA ASN A 117 2.13 -4.55 3.90
C ASN A 117 3.26 -5.49 4.33
N GLU A 118 3.57 -6.49 3.51
CA GLU A 118 4.74 -7.36 3.68
C GLU A 118 6.05 -6.63 3.35
N LEU A 119 5.99 -5.67 2.43
CA LEU A 119 7.11 -4.82 2.03
C LEU A 119 6.62 -3.39 1.75
N ILE A 120 7.32 -2.41 2.33
CA ILE A 120 7.11 -0.99 2.04
C ILE A 120 8.40 -0.43 1.45
N ILE A 121 8.31 0.20 0.29
CA ILE A 121 9.42 0.89 -0.35
C ILE A 121 9.15 2.38 -0.28
N ALA A 122 9.89 3.08 0.58
CA ALA A 122 9.83 4.53 0.68
C ALA A 122 10.83 5.17 -0.28
N ALA A 123 10.33 6.07 -1.12
CA ALA A 123 11.10 6.74 -2.18
C ALA A 123 10.82 8.25 -2.20
N HIS A 124 11.26 8.95 -3.25
CA HIS A 124 10.98 10.37 -3.51
C HIS A 124 11.45 11.31 -2.38
N TYR A 125 12.64 11.07 -1.84
CA TYR A 125 13.21 11.94 -0.82
C TYR A 125 13.62 13.30 -1.39
N SER A 126 13.42 14.35 -0.60
CA SER A 126 13.90 15.69 -0.97
C SER A 126 15.42 15.70 -1.19
N VAL A 127 15.85 16.32 -2.27
CA VAL A 127 17.28 16.52 -2.60
C VAL A 127 18.07 17.33 -1.54
N ARG A 128 17.39 17.87 -0.53
CA ARG A 128 18.01 18.55 0.62
C ARG A 128 18.74 17.60 1.55
N TYR A 129 18.48 16.29 1.45
CA TYR A 129 19.08 15.28 2.30
C TYR A 129 20.04 14.41 1.52
N ASN A 130 21.14 14.04 2.14
CA ASN A 130 21.99 12.95 1.64
C ASN A 130 21.53 11.61 2.23
N ARG A 131 21.99 10.52 1.61
CA ARG A 131 21.65 9.15 2.01
C ARG A 131 21.84 8.88 3.52
N LYS A 132 22.97 9.30 4.09
CA LYS A 132 23.28 9.07 5.52
C LYS A 132 22.28 9.78 6.44
N GLN A 133 21.87 11.00 6.07
CA GLN A 133 20.87 11.74 6.83
C GLN A 133 19.50 11.04 6.80
N ILE A 134 19.06 10.59 5.63
CA ILE A 134 17.78 9.87 5.49
C ILE A 134 17.78 8.63 6.37
N VAL A 135 18.76 7.74 6.20
CA VAL A 135 18.89 6.50 7.00
C VAL A 135 18.85 6.81 8.49
N ARG A 136 19.70 7.73 8.96
CA ARG A 136 19.77 8.09 10.39
C ARG A 136 18.45 8.61 10.95
N MET A 137 17.74 9.46 10.20
CA MET A 137 16.47 10.05 10.65
C MET A 137 15.35 9.02 10.69
N VAL A 138 15.27 8.16 9.67
CA VAL A 138 14.26 7.11 9.60
C VAL A 138 14.49 6.05 10.68
N GLU A 139 15.71 5.53 10.84
CA GLU A 139 16.03 4.55 11.87
C GLU A 139 15.81 5.08 13.30
N ARG A 140 16.04 6.36 13.53
CA ARG A 140 15.79 6.99 14.84
C ARG A 140 14.31 7.02 15.19
N LYS A 141 13.42 7.23 14.20
CA LYS A 141 11.97 7.40 14.41
C LYS A 141 11.19 6.09 14.26
N LEU A 142 11.67 5.20 13.40
CA LEU A 142 11.12 3.89 13.12
C LEU A 142 12.21 2.82 13.33
N PRO A 143 12.62 2.57 14.60
CA PRO A 143 13.62 1.57 14.89
C PRO A 143 13.17 0.19 14.39
N GLY A 144 14.12 -0.55 13.79
CA GLY A 144 13.79 -1.81 13.14
C GLY A 144 13.06 -1.68 11.81
N LEU A 145 12.88 -0.43 11.30
CA LEU A 145 12.25 -0.18 9.99
C LEU A 145 10.95 -0.97 9.81
N LEU A 146 10.03 -0.84 10.78
CA LEU A 146 8.76 -1.59 10.80
C LEU A 146 9.00 -3.12 10.67
N ASP A 147 9.80 -3.69 11.56
CA ASP A 147 10.16 -5.11 11.55
C ASP A 147 10.83 -5.56 10.23
N ASN A 148 11.73 -4.72 9.71
CA ASN A 148 12.43 -4.90 8.44
C ASN A 148 11.56 -4.86 7.18
N ARG A 149 10.30 -4.51 7.29
CA ARG A 149 9.38 -4.38 6.14
C ARG A 149 9.61 -3.08 5.35
N LEU A 150 10.11 -2.02 5.99
CA LEU A 150 10.39 -0.73 5.32
C LEU A 150 11.79 -0.76 4.68
N LYS A 151 11.85 -0.50 3.40
CA LYS A 151 13.08 -0.32 2.63
C LYS A 151 13.15 1.12 2.11
N LEU A 152 14.33 1.72 2.18
CA LEU A 152 14.58 3.08 1.72
C LEU A 152 15.21 3.03 0.34
N TRP A 153 14.52 3.54 -0.66
CA TRP A 153 15.06 3.67 -2.02
C TRP A 153 15.74 5.03 -2.18
N ILE A 154 17.05 5.07 -1.95
CA ILE A 154 17.90 6.26 -1.85
C ILE A 154 19.24 6.09 -2.59
#